data_e7191cbfe2be6ba8c292da39130783d3
#
_entry.id   e7191cbfe2be6ba8c292da39130783d3
#
_cell.length_a   1.000
_cell.length_b   1.000
_cell.length_c   1.000
_cell.angle_alpha   90.00
_cell.angle_beta   90.00
_cell.angle_gamma   90.00
#
_symmetry.space_group_name_H-M   'P 1'
#
loop_
_entity.id
_entity.type
_entity.pdbx_description
1 polymer ?
#
loop_
_entity_poly.entity_id
_entity_poly.type
_entity_poly.pdbx_seq_one_letter_code
_entity_poly.pdbx_strand_id
1 'polypeptide(L)'
;TNIAVPSLIANDLVIVHPMTSYSGSVAYLKYVSKSEKGGIKHGDEFNSVFGLGEMSEARKQFTSQVIVEEGKVASLTVKAEGIRYMEEGKCKVADVKAIMEDGSTQYVAAAELANLEGVKKIAYVSEEFQMEEVPAKDIPTIGPKMERIALVAEPRRIAVRYDQITAFQAKTDYGFNLDKQIAEQACGELAYEIDTEIVDMLYEAAFAHEDVLEWSKALPVGVSKFEHYNGFLEEVEKAKAIIYNRTRKFHPNYMVIAADVLPVLRFINGFTAVKNAKMNGPYKVGELDGLNVYVSPLMEPGEFFLGLNGSDMMSSAGVYAPYMAIVPTQLLGTPDGGMTQG
;
A
#
# COMPACT_ATOMS: atom_id res chain seq x y z
N THR A 1 32.68 11.17 16.15
CA THR A 1 32.49 9.89 15.43
C THR A 1 31.32 10.08 14.49
N ASN A 2 31.61 10.48 13.26
CA ASN A 2 30.57 10.52 12.22
C ASN A 2 30.31 9.09 11.78
N ILE A 3 29.31 8.47 12.36
CA ILE A 3 28.77 7.23 11.86
C ILE A 3 28.01 7.58 10.59
N ALA A 4 28.50 7.12 9.45
CA ALA A 4 27.76 7.21 8.21
C ALA A 4 26.49 6.38 8.40
N VAL A 5 25.37 7.04 8.61
CA VAL A 5 24.07 6.37 8.51
C VAL A 5 23.96 5.94 7.05
N PRO A 6 23.96 4.66 6.73
CA PRO A 6 23.79 4.23 5.38
C PRO A 6 22.44 4.76 4.89
N SER A 7 22.39 5.21 3.64
CA SER A 7 21.14 5.63 3.02
C SER A 7 20.28 4.38 2.81
N LEU A 8 19.41 4.11 3.77
CA LEU A 8 18.45 3.01 3.69
C LEU A 8 17.39 3.34 2.65
N ILE A 9 17.11 2.41 1.75
CA ILE A 9 15.98 2.51 0.81
C ILE A 9 14.66 2.44 1.56
N ALA A 10 14.66 1.79 2.72
CA ALA A 10 13.55 1.80 3.66
C ALA A 10 12.94 3.19 3.87
N ASN A 11 13.76 4.25 3.91
CA ASN A 11 13.29 5.62 4.10
C ASN A 11 12.42 6.13 2.93
N ASP A 12 12.62 5.57 1.74
CA ASP A 12 11.86 5.95 0.55
C ASP A 12 10.58 5.09 0.39
N LEU A 13 10.59 3.87 0.91
CA LEU A 13 9.50 2.90 0.75
C LEU A 13 8.46 2.98 1.87
N VAL A 14 8.88 3.29 3.11
CA VAL A 14 8.02 3.32 4.29
C VAL A 14 8.26 4.59 5.12
N ILE A 15 7.30 4.92 5.98
CA ILE A 15 7.45 6.05 6.91
C ILE A 15 8.43 5.69 8.02
N VAL A 16 9.35 6.60 8.31
CA VAL A 16 10.30 6.47 9.41
C VAL A 16 9.74 7.14 10.67
N HIS A 17 9.54 6.36 11.72
CA HIS A 17 9.10 6.84 13.03
C HIS A 17 10.14 6.49 14.11
N PRO A 18 11.12 7.39 14.37
CA PRO A 18 12.18 7.09 15.34
C PRO A 18 11.60 6.92 16.75
N MET A 19 12.02 5.85 17.43
CA MET A 19 11.62 5.56 18.81
C MET A 19 12.57 6.22 19.81
N THR A 20 12.04 6.70 20.92
CA THR A 20 12.80 7.31 22.03
C THR A 20 13.17 6.29 23.13
N SER A 21 12.53 5.12 23.14
CA SER A 21 12.76 4.06 24.11
C SER A 21 12.70 2.69 23.43
N TYR A 22 13.20 1.66 24.10
CA TYR A 22 13.19 0.26 23.63
C TYR A 22 11.79 -0.26 23.27
N SER A 23 10.79 0.19 24.00
CA SER A 23 9.38 -0.08 23.70
C SER A 23 8.64 1.22 23.43
N GLY A 24 7.83 1.21 22.40
CA GLY A 24 7.04 2.36 21.97
C GLY A 24 5.65 1.95 21.51
N SER A 25 4.87 2.90 21.11
CA SER A 25 3.62 2.66 20.42
C SER A 25 3.40 3.69 19.34
N VAL A 26 2.91 3.21 18.21
CA VAL A 26 2.45 4.05 17.12
C VAL A 26 0.94 4.15 17.21
N ALA A 27 0.43 5.37 17.30
CA ALA A 27 -1.00 5.65 17.32
C ALA A 27 -1.45 6.12 15.95
N TYR A 28 -2.55 5.56 15.46
CA TYR A 28 -3.20 6.00 14.22
C TYR A 28 -4.69 6.18 14.44
N LEU A 29 -5.29 7.05 13.61
CA LEU A 29 -6.71 7.37 13.67
C LEU A 29 -7.44 6.65 12.55
N LYS A 30 -8.44 5.85 12.94
CA LYS A 30 -9.44 5.34 12.01
C LYS A 30 -10.72 6.15 12.15
N TYR A 31 -11.51 6.17 11.11
CA TYR A 31 -12.83 6.76 11.15
C TYR A 31 -13.88 5.66 11.18
N VAL A 32 -14.82 5.79 12.12
CA VAL A 32 -15.90 4.83 12.33
C VAL A 32 -17.26 5.54 12.29
N SER A 33 -18.28 4.83 11.84
CA SER A 33 -19.65 5.34 11.94
C SER A 33 -20.11 5.41 13.38
N LYS A 34 -20.70 6.54 13.77
CA LYS A 34 -21.33 6.74 15.07
C LYS A 34 -22.87 6.74 15.01
N SER A 35 -23.41 6.56 13.81
CA SER A 35 -24.84 6.46 13.56
C SER A 35 -25.13 5.24 12.70
N GLU A 36 -26.37 4.73 12.85
CA GLU A 36 -26.86 3.64 12.01
C GLU A 36 -27.73 4.24 10.91
N LYS A 37 -27.21 4.29 9.66
CA LYS A 37 -27.93 4.80 8.52
C LYS A 37 -27.37 4.27 7.19
N GLY A 38 -28.21 4.04 6.21
CA GLY A 38 -27.79 3.66 4.86
C GLY A 38 -27.13 2.29 4.77
N GLY A 39 -27.43 1.36 5.68
CA GLY A 39 -26.80 0.04 5.73
C GLY A 39 -25.48 0.00 6.50
N ILE A 40 -24.98 1.15 6.98
CA ILE A 40 -23.81 1.26 7.84
C ILE A 40 -24.28 1.18 9.29
N LYS A 41 -23.64 0.32 10.10
CA LYS A 41 -23.93 0.14 11.51
C LYS A 41 -23.06 1.03 12.39
N HIS A 42 -23.50 1.28 13.60
CA HIS A 42 -22.68 1.96 14.62
C HIS A 42 -21.41 1.16 14.89
N GLY A 43 -20.24 1.79 14.75
CA GLY A 43 -18.94 1.18 14.97
C GLY A 43 -18.31 0.55 13.71
N ASP A 44 -19.02 0.53 12.59
CA ASP A 44 -18.43 0.06 11.32
C ASP A 44 -17.24 0.95 10.94
N GLU A 45 -16.11 0.32 10.63
CA GLU A 45 -14.92 0.99 10.12
C GLU A 45 -15.09 1.25 8.63
N PHE A 46 -14.70 2.44 8.18
CA PHE A 46 -14.71 2.75 6.77
C PHE A 46 -13.51 2.08 6.07
N ASN A 47 -13.78 1.38 4.97
CA ASN A 47 -12.76 0.67 4.19
C ASN A 47 -11.77 1.62 3.51
N SER A 48 -12.19 2.84 3.20
CA SER A 48 -11.28 3.86 2.68
C SER A 48 -10.59 4.59 3.84
N VAL A 49 -9.34 5.00 3.61
CA VAL A 49 -8.47 5.67 4.61
C VAL A 49 -9.15 6.87 5.31
N PHE A 50 -10.14 7.49 4.67
CA PHE A 50 -10.85 8.66 5.21
C PHE A 50 -12.39 8.54 5.10
N GLY A 51 -12.93 7.35 4.86
CA GLY A 51 -14.38 7.17 4.65
C GLY A 51 -14.91 7.91 3.41
N LEU A 52 -14.02 8.27 2.48
CA LEU A 52 -14.38 9.02 1.28
C LEU A 52 -15.31 8.20 0.38
N GLY A 53 -16.47 8.76 0.12
CA GLY A 53 -17.49 8.14 -0.73
C GLY A 53 -18.48 7.27 0.03
N GLU A 54 -18.09 6.51 1.04
CA GLU A 54 -18.98 5.66 1.82
C GLU A 54 -20.03 6.47 2.59
N MET A 55 -19.59 7.55 3.26
CA MET A 55 -20.53 8.49 3.91
C MET A 55 -21.37 9.28 2.90
N SER A 56 -20.81 9.60 1.73
CA SER A 56 -21.57 10.24 0.67
C SER A 56 -22.68 9.33 0.13
N GLU A 57 -22.42 8.04 0.00
CA GLU A 57 -23.42 7.05 -0.37
C GLU A 57 -24.46 6.85 0.73
N ALA A 58 -24.03 6.79 1.99
CA ALA A 58 -24.92 6.71 3.14
C ALA A 58 -25.84 7.94 3.26
N ARG A 59 -25.41 9.10 2.79
CA ARG A 59 -26.26 10.33 2.74
C ARG A 59 -27.25 10.31 1.60
N LYS A 60 -26.87 9.76 0.45
CA LYS A 60 -27.65 9.81 -0.80
C LYS A 60 -28.49 8.57 -1.04
N GLN A 61 -28.03 7.43 -0.57
CA GLN A 61 -28.65 6.15 -0.83
C GLN A 61 -28.97 5.45 0.48
N PHE A 62 -30.26 5.36 0.80
CA PHE A 62 -30.70 4.47 1.86
C PHE A 62 -30.78 3.06 1.30
N THR A 63 -29.93 2.18 1.82
CA THR A 63 -30.16 0.76 1.68
C THR A 63 -31.10 0.34 2.79
N SER A 64 -32.40 0.25 2.54
CA SER A 64 -33.26 -0.49 3.45
C SER A 64 -32.86 -1.97 3.34
N GLN A 65 -32.66 -2.66 4.47
CA GLN A 65 -32.80 -4.10 4.50
C GLN A 65 -34.29 -4.36 4.27
N VAL A 66 -34.63 -4.57 3.00
CA VAL A 66 -35.96 -5.10 2.71
C VAL A 66 -35.94 -6.54 3.23
N ILE A 67 -36.88 -6.87 4.09
CA ILE A 67 -37.12 -8.24 4.48
C ILE A 67 -37.61 -8.92 3.20
N VAL A 68 -36.71 -9.64 2.55
CA VAL A 68 -37.01 -10.44 1.37
C VAL A 68 -37.57 -11.75 1.89
N GLU A 69 -38.89 -11.85 2.00
CA GLU A 69 -39.55 -13.10 2.20
C GLU A 69 -39.65 -13.81 0.82
N GLU A 70 -39.01 -14.95 0.68
CA GLU A 70 -39.01 -15.80 -0.54
C GLU A 70 -38.54 -15.04 -1.83
N GLY A 71 -37.54 -14.14 -1.76
CA GLY A 71 -37.04 -13.42 -2.93
C GLY A 71 -37.94 -12.29 -3.44
N LYS A 72 -39.04 -11.99 -2.76
CA LYS A 72 -39.94 -10.88 -3.09
C LYS A 72 -39.83 -9.74 -2.11
N VAL A 73 -39.84 -8.54 -2.66
CA VAL A 73 -39.77 -7.31 -1.88
C VAL A 73 -41.14 -6.99 -1.28
N ALA A 74 -41.25 -6.99 0.04
CA ALA A 74 -42.43 -6.44 0.70
C ALA A 74 -42.54 -4.93 0.39
N SER A 75 -43.74 -4.42 0.14
CA SER A 75 -44.05 -3.08 -0.37
C SER A 75 -43.22 -1.96 0.26
N LEU A 76 -42.47 -1.23 -0.58
CA LEU A 76 -41.73 -0.05 -0.18
C LEU A 76 -42.66 1.17 -0.23
N THR A 77 -43.04 1.69 0.90
CA THR A 77 -43.84 2.93 1.01
C THR A 77 -42.89 4.11 1.28
N VAL A 78 -42.02 4.43 0.33
CA VAL A 78 -41.11 5.57 0.48
C VAL A 78 -41.20 6.45 -0.76
N LYS A 79 -41.37 7.74 -0.53
CA LYS A 79 -41.12 8.75 -1.56
C LYS A 79 -39.64 8.80 -1.81
N ALA A 80 -39.18 8.42 -2.98
CA ALA A 80 -37.79 8.45 -3.40
C ALA A 80 -37.55 9.53 -4.46
N GLU A 81 -36.44 10.25 -4.34
CA GLU A 81 -35.94 11.03 -5.46
C GLU A 81 -35.46 10.09 -6.56
N GLY A 82 -35.76 10.43 -7.83
CA GLY A 82 -35.38 9.58 -8.95
C GLY A 82 -33.86 9.41 -9.10
N ILE A 83 -33.42 8.18 -9.26
CA ILE A 83 -32.04 7.84 -9.59
C ILE A 83 -31.84 7.99 -11.10
N ARG A 84 -30.88 8.81 -11.51
CA ARG A 84 -30.52 8.97 -12.91
C ARG A 84 -29.58 7.86 -13.36
N TYR A 85 -29.90 7.21 -14.46
CA TYR A 85 -29.07 6.15 -15.06
C TYR A 85 -29.02 6.29 -16.58
N MET A 86 -28.00 5.71 -17.21
CA MET A 86 -27.84 5.74 -18.66
C MET A 86 -28.29 4.42 -19.24
N GLU A 87 -29.20 4.45 -20.22
CA GLU A 87 -29.64 3.30 -20.96
C GLU A 87 -29.72 3.68 -22.44
N GLU A 88 -29.06 2.92 -23.30
CA GLU A 88 -29.00 3.17 -24.77
C GLU A 88 -28.57 4.61 -25.12
N GLY A 89 -27.65 5.20 -24.35
CA GLY A 89 -27.17 6.57 -24.56
C GLY A 89 -28.16 7.68 -24.15
N LYS A 90 -29.28 7.34 -23.52
CA LYS A 90 -30.25 8.29 -22.98
C LYS A 90 -30.27 8.27 -21.46
N CYS A 91 -30.36 9.45 -20.88
CA CYS A 91 -30.51 9.57 -19.42
C CYS A 91 -31.98 9.29 -19.06
N LYS A 92 -32.21 8.24 -18.28
CA LYS A 92 -33.51 7.88 -17.70
C LYS A 92 -33.49 8.08 -16.19
N VAL A 93 -34.66 8.11 -15.58
CA VAL A 93 -34.86 8.29 -14.15
C VAL A 93 -35.68 7.11 -13.66
N ALA A 94 -35.22 6.44 -12.61
CA ALA A 94 -35.93 5.38 -11.90
C ALA A 94 -36.00 5.71 -10.41
N ASP A 95 -36.98 5.19 -9.72
CA ASP A 95 -37.15 5.42 -8.29
C ASP A 95 -36.16 4.59 -7.46
N VAL A 96 -35.86 3.38 -7.94
CA VAL A 96 -35.07 2.39 -7.18
C VAL A 96 -34.09 1.67 -8.09
N LYS A 97 -32.90 1.39 -7.53
CA LYS A 97 -31.88 0.51 -8.09
C LYS A 97 -31.93 -0.82 -7.34
N ALA A 98 -32.38 -1.87 -7.98
CA ALA A 98 -32.40 -3.24 -7.45
C ALA A 98 -31.11 -3.96 -7.83
N ILE A 99 -30.46 -4.58 -6.87
CA ILE A 99 -29.31 -5.47 -7.05
C ILE A 99 -29.84 -6.89 -6.88
N MET A 100 -29.73 -7.67 -7.95
CA MET A 100 -30.23 -9.05 -7.97
C MET A 100 -29.23 -10.02 -7.31
N GLU A 101 -29.64 -11.24 -7.02
CA GLU A 101 -28.77 -12.27 -6.45
C GLU A 101 -27.61 -12.66 -7.37
N ASP A 102 -27.81 -12.56 -8.68
CA ASP A 102 -26.80 -12.81 -9.72
C ASP A 102 -25.76 -11.67 -9.86
N GLY A 103 -25.90 -10.58 -9.08
CA GLY A 103 -25.05 -9.39 -9.14
C GLY A 103 -25.48 -8.38 -10.20
N SER A 104 -26.50 -8.67 -11.02
CA SER A 104 -27.02 -7.71 -12.00
C SER A 104 -27.76 -6.57 -11.32
N THR A 105 -27.83 -5.42 -12.01
CA THR A 105 -28.50 -4.22 -11.51
C THR A 105 -29.67 -3.88 -12.40
N GLN A 106 -30.85 -3.70 -11.82
CA GLN A 106 -32.06 -3.24 -12.51
C GLN A 106 -32.54 -1.91 -11.91
N TYR A 107 -32.98 -1.01 -12.78
CA TYR A 107 -33.54 0.29 -12.40
C TYR A 107 -35.05 0.23 -12.65
N VAL A 108 -35.82 0.36 -11.60
CA VAL A 108 -37.28 0.17 -11.65
C VAL A 108 -38.02 1.25 -10.89
N ALA A 109 -39.31 1.42 -11.23
CA ALA A 109 -40.20 2.26 -10.44
C ALA A 109 -40.59 1.59 -9.12
N ALA A 110 -40.82 2.37 -8.08
CA ALA A 110 -41.16 1.85 -6.75
C ALA A 110 -42.40 0.94 -6.75
N ALA A 111 -43.34 1.19 -7.67
CA ALA A 111 -44.55 0.36 -7.84
C ALA A 111 -44.29 -1.03 -8.44
N GLU A 112 -43.21 -1.18 -9.18
CA GLU A 112 -42.85 -2.44 -9.86
C GLU A 112 -41.99 -3.37 -8.98
N LEU A 113 -41.50 -2.89 -7.85
CA LEU A 113 -40.65 -3.66 -6.94
C LEU A 113 -41.32 -4.95 -6.43
N ALA A 114 -42.62 -4.91 -6.20
CA ALA A 114 -43.38 -6.07 -5.71
C ALA A 114 -43.44 -7.25 -6.73
N ASN A 115 -43.16 -6.97 -8.00
CA ASN A 115 -43.16 -7.94 -9.08
C ASN A 115 -41.78 -8.53 -9.41
N LEU A 116 -40.72 -8.02 -8.76
CA LEU A 116 -39.35 -8.49 -8.96
C LEU A 116 -39.05 -9.68 -8.07
N GLU A 117 -38.49 -10.74 -8.66
CA GLU A 117 -38.01 -11.93 -7.97
C GLU A 117 -36.47 -11.95 -7.95
N GLY A 118 -35.86 -12.52 -6.90
CA GLY A 118 -34.41 -12.65 -6.78
C GLY A 118 -33.68 -11.35 -6.45
N VAL A 119 -34.32 -10.42 -5.75
CA VAL A 119 -33.70 -9.17 -5.30
C VAL A 119 -32.91 -9.39 -4.03
N LYS A 120 -31.60 -9.12 -4.07
CA LYS A 120 -30.70 -9.19 -2.92
C LYS A 120 -30.69 -7.90 -2.10
N LYS A 121 -30.69 -6.76 -2.76
CA LYS A 121 -30.54 -5.44 -2.12
C LYS A 121 -31.20 -4.36 -2.96
N ILE A 122 -31.74 -3.38 -2.28
CA ILE A 122 -32.33 -2.20 -2.92
C ILE A 122 -31.62 -0.93 -2.47
N ALA A 123 -31.33 -0.06 -3.41
CA ALA A 123 -30.83 1.29 -3.16
C ALA A 123 -31.78 2.32 -3.73
N TYR A 124 -32.11 3.34 -2.98
CA TYR A 124 -32.93 4.46 -3.40
C TYR A 124 -32.45 5.76 -2.76
N VAL A 125 -32.77 6.89 -3.36
CA VAL A 125 -32.45 8.21 -2.82
C VAL A 125 -33.67 8.72 -2.04
N SER A 126 -33.50 9.00 -0.76
CA SER A 126 -34.59 9.48 0.07
C SER A 126 -34.75 10.99 -0.03
N GLU A 127 -36.00 11.46 -0.01
CA GLU A 127 -36.34 12.89 0.07
C GLU A 127 -35.96 13.53 1.44
N GLU A 128 -35.59 12.73 2.44
CA GLU A 128 -35.34 13.21 3.81
C GLU A 128 -34.09 14.09 3.99
N PHE A 129 -33.34 14.37 2.92
CA PHE A 129 -32.14 15.23 2.98
C PHE A 129 -32.38 16.68 2.54
N GLN A 130 -33.60 17.18 2.60
CA GLN A 130 -33.79 18.62 2.52
C GLN A 130 -33.21 19.28 3.78
N MET A 131 -32.29 20.23 3.58
CA MET A 131 -31.41 20.78 4.64
C MET A 131 -32.15 21.46 5.80
N GLU A 132 -33.43 21.72 5.70
CA GLU A 132 -34.17 22.54 6.63
C GLU A 132 -34.88 21.80 7.76
N GLU A 133 -35.06 20.45 7.68
CA GLU A 133 -35.91 19.73 8.64
C GLU A 133 -35.36 18.40 9.19
N VAL A 134 -34.09 18.05 8.94
CA VAL A 134 -33.57 16.78 9.44
C VAL A 134 -33.22 16.86 10.93
N PRO A 135 -33.85 16.09 11.79
CA PRO A 135 -33.46 16.04 13.21
C PRO A 135 -32.00 15.64 13.36
N ALA A 136 -31.27 16.24 14.28
CA ALA A 136 -29.85 15.99 14.49
C ALA A 136 -29.51 14.50 14.69
N LYS A 137 -30.45 13.70 15.23
CA LYS A 137 -30.32 12.24 15.40
C LYS A 137 -30.30 11.46 14.10
N ASP A 138 -30.84 12.02 13.01
CA ASP A 138 -30.95 11.37 11.69
C ASP A 138 -29.80 11.75 10.75
N ILE A 139 -28.91 12.65 11.18
CA ILE A 139 -27.72 13.03 10.42
C ILE A 139 -26.64 11.93 10.63
N PRO A 140 -26.11 11.32 9.54
CA PRO A 140 -25.03 10.38 9.66
C PRO A 140 -23.80 11.03 10.33
N THR A 141 -23.29 10.42 11.38
CA THR A 141 -22.16 10.95 12.14
C THR A 141 -20.96 10.03 12.03
N ILE A 142 -19.80 10.64 11.83
CA ILE A 142 -18.51 9.98 11.78
C ILE A 142 -17.68 10.39 13.00
N GLY A 143 -16.94 9.49 13.55
CA GLY A 143 -16.06 9.78 14.68
C GLY A 143 -14.70 9.15 14.55
N PRO A 144 -13.65 9.79 15.08
CA PRO A 144 -12.33 9.20 15.13
C PRO A 144 -12.29 8.08 16.19
N LYS A 145 -11.59 6.98 15.85
CA LYS A 145 -11.21 5.91 16.77
C LYS A 145 -9.68 5.84 16.74
N MET A 146 -9.07 6.03 17.88
CA MET A 146 -7.61 5.92 18.01
C MET A 146 -7.24 4.46 18.30
N GLU A 147 -6.41 3.89 17.46
CA GLU A 147 -5.78 2.58 17.67
C GLU A 147 -4.29 2.75 17.91
N ARG A 148 -3.70 1.83 18.66
CA ARG A 148 -2.28 1.84 18.98
C ARG A 148 -1.67 0.48 18.69
N ILE A 149 -0.56 0.49 17.96
CA ILE A 149 0.25 -0.70 17.75
C ILE A 149 1.46 -0.59 18.67
N ALA A 150 1.66 -1.59 19.51
CA ALA A 150 2.85 -1.67 20.36
C ALA A 150 4.06 -2.07 19.48
N LEU A 151 5.16 -1.35 19.67
CA LEU A 151 6.43 -1.60 18.98
C LEU A 151 7.48 -1.96 20.03
N VAL A 152 8.27 -2.98 19.74
CA VAL A 152 9.43 -3.38 20.54
C VAL A 152 10.63 -3.44 19.61
N ALA A 153 11.72 -2.77 19.99
CA ALA A 153 12.94 -2.77 19.21
C ALA A 153 13.65 -4.12 19.31
N GLU A 154 14.02 -4.70 18.18
CA GLU A 154 14.83 -5.92 18.12
C GLU A 154 16.29 -5.55 17.88
N PRO A 155 17.23 -6.03 18.72
CA PRO A 155 18.64 -5.74 18.54
C PRO A 155 19.26 -6.59 17.43
N ARG A 156 19.88 -5.94 16.45
CA ARG A 156 20.69 -6.59 15.40
C ARG A 156 22.14 -6.43 15.75
N ARG A 157 22.94 -7.49 15.65
CA ARG A 157 24.34 -7.50 16.03
C ARG A 157 25.15 -8.28 15.02
N ILE A 158 26.25 -7.71 14.60
CA ILE A 158 27.26 -8.36 13.76
C ILE A 158 28.59 -8.30 14.52
N ALA A 159 29.29 -9.42 14.62
CA ALA A 159 30.63 -9.46 15.18
C ALA A 159 31.63 -9.85 14.09
N VAL A 160 32.60 -8.99 13.86
CA VAL A 160 33.69 -9.25 12.92
C VAL A 160 34.96 -9.60 13.70
N ARG A 161 35.63 -10.66 13.28
CA ARG A 161 36.91 -11.10 13.87
C ARG A 161 38.02 -11.00 12.84
N TYR A 162 39.14 -10.44 13.24
CA TYR A 162 40.32 -10.38 12.40
C TYR A 162 41.60 -10.47 13.23
N ASP A 163 42.70 -10.87 12.60
CA ASP A 163 43.99 -10.98 13.25
C ASP A 163 44.70 -9.61 13.22
N GLN A 164 45.33 -9.30 14.35
CA GLN A 164 46.12 -8.07 14.54
C GLN A 164 47.29 -7.99 13.55
N ILE A 165 47.92 -9.11 13.21
CA ILE A 165 49.01 -9.19 12.26
C ILE A 165 48.51 -8.76 10.86
N THR A 166 47.34 -9.25 10.45
CA THR A 166 46.72 -8.91 9.18
C THR A 166 46.39 -7.41 9.13
N ALA A 167 45.86 -6.81 10.21
CA ALA A 167 45.60 -5.39 10.28
C ALA A 167 46.88 -4.54 10.15
N PHE A 168 47.98 -4.98 10.79
CA PHE A 168 49.27 -4.30 10.71
C PHE A 168 49.87 -4.39 9.29
N GLN A 169 49.83 -5.58 8.66
CA GLN A 169 50.30 -5.77 7.26
C GLN A 169 49.48 -4.92 6.28
N ALA A 170 48.15 -4.91 6.42
CA ALA A 170 47.28 -4.10 5.58
C ALA A 170 47.63 -2.61 5.63
N LYS A 171 47.99 -2.13 6.81
CA LYS A 171 48.40 -0.72 6.97
C LYS A 171 49.81 -0.46 6.45
N THR A 172 50.76 -1.39 6.67
CA THR A 172 52.16 -1.21 6.30
C THR A 172 52.42 -1.44 4.82
N ASP A 173 51.86 -2.52 4.28
CA ASP A 173 52.15 -2.96 2.91
C ASP A 173 51.21 -2.33 1.86
N TYR A 174 49.96 -2.05 2.26
CA TYR A 174 48.93 -1.58 1.34
C TYR A 174 48.39 -0.18 1.69
N GLY A 175 48.73 0.37 2.86
CA GLY A 175 48.40 1.74 3.25
C GLY A 175 46.92 1.99 3.59
N PHE A 176 46.11 0.95 3.81
CA PHE A 176 44.71 1.13 4.18
C PHE A 176 44.41 0.71 5.62
N ASN A 177 43.42 1.37 6.21
CA ASN A 177 42.98 1.09 7.59
C ASN A 177 41.91 0.00 7.56
N LEU A 178 42.30 -1.21 7.99
CA LEU A 178 41.43 -2.39 8.02
C LEU A 178 40.23 -2.17 8.95
N ASP A 179 40.42 -1.55 10.11
CA ASP A 179 39.36 -1.30 11.10
C ASP A 179 38.21 -0.47 10.51
N LYS A 180 38.59 0.57 9.76
CA LYS A 180 37.59 1.44 9.12
C LYS A 180 36.83 0.71 8.02
N GLN A 181 37.52 -0.08 7.17
CA GLN A 181 36.90 -0.83 6.12
C GLN A 181 35.96 -1.90 6.66
N ILE A 182 36.36 -2.61 7.70
CA ILE A 182 35.53 -3.62 8.35
C ILE A 182 34.28 -2.99 8.96
N ALA A 183 34.43 -1.85 9.64
CA ALA A 183 33.28 -1.14 10.21
C ALA A 183 32.31 -0.68 9.12
N GLU A 184 32.81 -0.14 8.00
CA GLU A 184 32.00 0.26 6.85
C GLU A 184 31.27 -0.94 6.21
N GLN A 185 31.98 -2.07 6.08
CA GLN A 185 31.40 -3.31 5.53
C GLN A 185 30.30 -3.85 6.45
N ALA A 186 30.58 -3.94 7.75
CA ALA A 186 29.59 -4.43 8.74
C ALA A 186 28.34 -3.53 8.80
N CYS A 187 28.52 -2.21 8.73
CA CYS A 187 27.40 -1.28 8.63
C CYS A 187 26.61 -1.47 7.32
N GLY A 188 27.30 -1.77 6.23
CA GLY A 188 26.67 -2.07 4.94
C GLY A 188 25.82 -3.35 4.98
N GLU A 189 26.32 -4.41 5.63
CA GLU A 189 25.59 -5.67 5.81
C GLU A 189 24.33 -5.51 6.68
N LEU A 190 24.43 -4.75 7.78
CA LEU A 190 23.24 -4.45 8.61
C LEU A 190 22.21 -3.61 7.87
N ALA A 191 22.66 -2.65 7.07
CA ALA A 191 21.77 -1.86 6.25
C ALA A 191 21.06 -2.71 5.19
N TYR A 192 21.81 -3.59 4.53
CA TYR A 192 21.27 -4.54 3.57
C TYR A 192 20.22 -5.48 4.19
N GLU A 193 20.48 -5.99 5.39
CA GLU A 193 19.54 -6.84 6.14
C GLU A 193 18.23 -6.09 6.43
N ILE A 194 18.30 -4.82 6.87
CA ILE A 194 17.13 -4.00 7.17
C ILE A 194 16.33 -3.71 5.89
N ASP A 195 17.00 -3.29 4.82
CA ASP A 195 16.33 -2.98 3.55
C ASP A 195 15.65 -4.20 2.94
N THR A 196 16.30 -5.35 3.04
CA THR A 196 15.77 -6.63 2.60
C THR A 196 14.51 -7.03 3.34
N GLU A 197 14.54 -7.00 4.68
CA GLU A 197 13.39 -7.38 5.50
C GLU A 197 12.19 -6.45 5.25
N ILE A 198 12.43 -5.17 5.04
CA ILE A 198 11.34 -4.23 4.72
C ILE A 198 10.75 -4.53 3.34
N VAL A 199 11.59 -4.81 2.34
CA VAL A 199 11.10 -5.19 1.01
C VAL A 199 10.32 -6.49 1.07
N ASP A 200 10.79 -7.50 1.81
CA ASP A 200 10.10 -8.78 1.97
C ASP A 200 8.74 -8.61 2.67
N MET A 201 8.69 -7.81 3.72
CA MET A 201 7.42 -7.49 4.40
C MET A 201 6.41 -6.81 3.46
N LEU A 202 6.86 -5.87 2.64
CA LEU A 202 6.01 -5.19 1.67
C LEU A 202 5.55 -6.13 0.54
N TYR A 203 6.45 -7.02 0.11
CA TYR A 203 6.16 -8.03 -0.89
C TYR A 203 5.10 -9.02 -0.39
N GLU A 204 5.27 -9.57 0.80
CA GLU A 204 4.28 -10.45 1.43
C GLU A 204 2.91 -9.77 1.58
N ALA A 205 2.91 -8.50 2.01
CA ALA A 205 1.69 -7.71 2.13
C ALA A 205 1.00 -7.49 0.77
N ALA A 206 1.76 -7.28 -0.31
CA ALA A 206 1.22 -7.12 -1.65
C ALA A 206 0.62 -8.42 -2.18
N PHE A 207 1.25 -9.56 -1.94
CA PHE A 207 0.78 -10.89 -2.36
C PHE A 207 -0.37 -11.45 -1.50
N ALA A 208 -0.60 -10.91 -0.32
CA ALA A 208 -1.75 -11.29 0.50
C ALA A 208 -3.10 -10.89 -0.11
N HIS A 209 -3.10 -10.14 -1.18
CA HIS A 209 -4.31 -9.71 -1.90
C HIS A 209 -4.56 -10.54 -3.15
N GLU A 210 -5.84 -10.75 -3.48
CA GLU A 210 -6.28 -11.54 -4.65
C GLU A 210 -6.07 -10.82 -6.00
N ASP A 211 -5.78 -9.51 -6.00
CA ASP A 211 -5.61 -8.72 -7.23
C ASP A 211 -4.19 -8.87 -7.79
N VAL A 212 -3.91 -10.02 -8.37
CA VAL A 212 -2.66 -10.29 -9.09
C VAL A 212 -2.88 -10.04 -10.58
N LEU A 213 -2.04 -9.19 -11.16
CA LEU A 213 -2.01 -8.90 -12.59
C LEU A 213 -0.87 -9.69 -13.24
N GLU A 214 -1.16 -10.32 -14.36
CA GLU A 214 -0.17 -11.09 -15.10
C GLU A 214 0.12 -10.47 -16.47
N TRP A 215 1.41 -10.35 -16.79
CA TRP A 215 1.86 -9.93 -18.10
C TRP A 215 2.90 -10.93 -18.66
N SER A 216 2.71 -11.35 -19.89
CA SER A 216 3.61 -12.31 -20.52
C SER A 216 4.77 -11.61 -21.23
N LYS A 217 6.02 -11.93 -20.85
CA LYS A 217 7.22 -11.47 -21.52
C LYS A 217 7.42 -12.12 -22.92
N ALA A 218 6.70 -13.21 -23.21
CA ALA A 218 6.79 -13.92 -24.47
C ALA A 218 6.26 -13.04 -25.61
N LEU A 219 7.10 -12.87 -26.67
CA LEU A 219 6.77 -12.02 -27.80
C LEU A 219 5.74 -12.72 -28.70
N PRO A 220 4.54 -12.14 -28.93
CA PRO A 220 3.57 -12.66 -29.88
C PRO A 220 4.11 -12.61 -31.32
N VAL A 221 3.66 -13.55 -32.15
CA VAL A 221 4.06 -13.58 -33.57
C VAL A 221 3.54 -12.35 -34.31
N GLY A 222 4.43 -11.64 -34.99
CA GLY A 222 4.08 -10.46 -35.80
C GLY A 222 4.06 -9.13 -35.03
N VAL A 223 4.39 -9.12 -33.73
CA VAL A 223 4.47 -7.89 -32.93
C VAL A 223 5.94 -7.50 -32.72
N SER A 224 6.22 -6.21 -32.82
CA SER A 224 7.54 -5.66 -32.50
C SER A 224 7.82 -5.79 -31.00
N LYS A 225 9.07 -6.12 -30.63
CA LYS A 225 9.48 -6.19 -29.22
C LYS A 225 9.23 -4.88 -28.46
N PHE A 226 9.40 -3.76 -29.14
CA PHE A 226 9.15 -2.43 -28.58
C PHE A 226 7.66 -2.21 -28.27
N GLU A 227 6.78 -2.55 -29.20
CA GLU A 227 5.33 -2.43 -29.01
C GLU A 227 4.83 -3.35 -27.89
N HIS A 228 5.32 -4.59 -27.87
CA HIS A 228 4.94 -5.55 -26.83
C HIS A 228 5.37 -5.09 -25.43
N TYR A 229 6.59 -4.56 -25.29
CA TYR A 229 7.08 -4.08 -23.99
C TYR A 229 6.39 -2.80 -23.53
N ASN A 230 5.94 -1.93 -24.45
CA ASN A 230 5.10 -0.80 -24.08
C ASN A 230 3.72 -1.25 -23.56
N GLY A 231 3.22 -2.42 -23.94
CA GLY A 231 2.01 -3.03 -23.38
C GLY A 231 2.11 -3.34 -21.88
N PHE A 232 3.31 -3.49 -21.33
CA PHE A 232 3.51 -3.62 -19.88
C PHE A 232 3.02 -2.39 -19.11
N LEU A 233 3.10 -1.20 -19.70
CA LEU A 233 2.62 0.03 -19.07
C LEU A 233 1.11 -0.01 -18.77
N GLU A 234 0.34 -0.71 -19.60
CA GLU A 234 -1.10 -0.90 -19.37
C GLU A 234 -1.36 -1.65 -18.06
N GLU A 235 -0.56 -2.70 -17.77
CA GLU A 235 -0.70 -3.46 -16.52
C GLU A 235 -0.28 -2.62 -15.31
N VAL A 236 0.76 -1.80 -15.44
CA VAL A 236 1.15 -0.85 -14.38
C VAL A 236 0.02 0.14 -14.11
N GLU A 237 -0.65 0.67 -15.15
CA GLU A 237 -1.78 1.59 -14.99
C GLU A 237 -3.01 0.90 -14.37
N LYS A 238 -3.28 -0.36 -14.70
CA LYS A 238 -4.32 -1.15 -14.04
C LYS A 238 -4.02 -1.31 -12.54
N ALA A 239 -2.78 -1.61 -12.18
CA ALA A 239 -2.36 -1.71 -10.78
C ALA A 239 -2.52 -0.38 -10.03
N LYS A 240 -2.15 0.76 -10.65
CA LYS A 240 -2.40 2.09 -10.09
C LYS A 240 -3.89 2.32 -9.87
N ALA A 241 -4.73 1.94 -10.82
CA ALA A 241 -6.18 2.10 -10.72
C ALA A 241 -6.79 1.26 -9.58
N ILE A 242 -6.29 0.04 -9.33
CA ILE A 242 -6.72 -0.80 -8.21
C ILE A 242 -6.42 -0.11 -6.88
N ILE A 243 -5.20 0.39 -6.70
CA ILE A 243 -4.80 1.12 -5.48
C ILE A 243 -5.66 2.37 -5.29
N TYR A 244 -5.86 3.16 -6.37
CA TYR A 244 -6.70 4.36 -6.31
C TYR A 244 -8.15 4.04 -5.96
N ASN A 245 -8.74 3.02 -6.56
CA ASN A 245 -10.11 2.60 -6.27
C ASN A 245 -10.31 2.13 -4.83
N ARG A 246 -9.30 1.48 -4.24
CA ARG A 246 -9.33 1.04 -2.83
C ARG A 246 -9.14 2.19 -1.87
N THR A 247 -8.16 3.06 -2.12
CA THR A 247 -7.85 4.20 -1.24
C THR A 247 -8.78 5.38 -1.45
N ARG A 248 -9.37 5.50 -2.65
CA ARG A 248 -10.21 6.63 -3.13
C ARG A 248 -9.54 8.00 -3.04
N LYS A 249 -8.24 8.04 -2.73
CA LYS A 249 -7.53 9.30 -2.54
C LYS A 249 -6.10 9.28 -3.08
N PHE A 250 -5.42 8.15 -2.97
CA PHE A 250 -3.99 8.09 -3.20
C PHE A 250 -3.65 7.25 -4.42
N HIS A 251 -2.63 7.70 -5.15
CA HIS A 251 -1.96 6.94 -6.18
C HIS A 251 -0.65 6.37 -5.62
N PRO A 252 -0.19 5.20 -6.09
CA PRO A 252 1.12 4.69 -5.73
C PRO A 252 2.22 5.65 -6.20
N ASN A 253 3.32 5.72 -5.48
CA ASN A 253 4.43 6.60 -5.79
C ASN A 253 5.76 5.87 -5.96
N TYR A 254 5.78 4.56 -5.69
CA TYR A 254 6.95 3.74 -5.96
C TYR A 254 6.58 2.36 -6.52
N MET A 255 7.54 1.74 -7.18
CA MET A 255 7.48 0.39 -7.71
C MET A 255 8.77 -0.35 -7.36
N VAL A 256 8.66 -1.56 -6.84
CA VAL A 256 9.79 -2.45 -6.61
C VAL A 256 9.71 -3.60 -7.60
N ILE A 257 10.81 -3.90 -8.25
CA ILE A 257 10.90 -4.89 -9.33
C ILE A 257 12.00 -5.91 -9.07
N ALA A 258 11.84 -7.11 -9.60
CA ALA A 258 12.92 -8.08 -9.70
C ALA A 258 13.96 -7.64 -10.74
N ALA A 259 15.20 -8.09 -10.59
CA ALA A 259 16.30 -7.67 -11.44
C ALA A 259 16.12 -8.02 -12.93
N ASP A 260 15.39 -9.08 -13.26
CA ASP A 260 15.11 -9.54 -14.62
C ASP A 260 14.01 -8.74 -15.33
N VAL A 261 13.23 -7.93 -14.61
CA VAL A 261 12.22 -7.01 -15.16
C VAL A 261 12.89 -5.72 -15.68
N LEU A 262 14.03 -5.33 -15.10
CA LEU A 262 14.73 -4.09 -15.48
C LEU A 262 15.02 -3.95 -16.98
N PRO A 263 15.46 -4.98 -17.71
CA PRO A 263 15.65 -4.89 -19.17
C PRO A 263 14.37 -4.55 -19.92
N VAL A 264 13.19 -4.97 -19.44
CA VAL A 264 11.90 -4.64 -20.06
C VAL A 264 11.61 -3.15 -19.87
N LEU A 265 11.78 -2.63 -18.66
CA LEU A 265 11.52 -1.22 -18.34
C LEU A 265 12.39 -0.26 -19.16
N ARG A 266 13.64 -0.64 -19.46
CA ARG A 266 14.53 0.18 -20.28
C ARG A 266 14.10 0.35 -21.73
N PHE A 267 13.20 -0.51 -22.21
CA PHE A 267 12.59 -0.40 -23.55
C PHE A 267 11.29 0.39 -23.55
N ILE A 268 10.73 0.69 -22.39
CA ILE A 268 9.45 1.41 -22.26
C ILE A 268 9.69 2.92 -22.42
N ASN A 269 8.81 3.56 -23.18
CA ASN A 269 8.79 5.00 -23.28
C ASN A 269 8.41 5.63 -21.91
N GLY A 270 9.17 6.65 -21.51
CA GLY A 270 8.92 7.34 -20.24
C GLY A 270 9.77 6.84 -19.08
N PHE A 271 10.56 5.77 -19.24
CA PHE A 271 11.53 5.38 -18.22
C PHE A 271 12.76 6.27 -18.23
N THR A 272 13.04 6.91 -17.11
CA THR A 272 14.23 7.74 -16.92
C THR A 272 15.17 7.09 -15.91
N ALA A 273 16.33 6.62 -16.38
CA ALA A 273 17.33 5.96 -15.53
C ALA A 273 18.09 6.98 -14.67
N VAL A 274 18.34 6.64 -13.40
CA VAL A 274 19.22 7.41 -12.52
C VAL A 274 20.67 7.21 -12.96
N LYS A 275 21.40 8.34 -13.11
CA LYS A 275 22.85 8.31 -13.37
C LYS A 275 23.57 8.03 -12.06
N ASN A 276 24.55 7.12 -12.08
CA ASN A 276 25.41 6.76 -10.94
C ASN A 276 24.63 6.14 -9.74
N ALA A 277 23.69 5.23 -10.01
CA ALA A 277 23.05 4.45 -8.98
C ALA A 277 24.10 3.64 -8.19
N LYS A 278 24.08 3.76 -6.87
CA LYS A 278 24.91 2.91 -5.99
C LYS A 278 24.28 1.51 -5.95
N MET A 279 24.92 0.56 -6.60
CA MET A 279 24.46 -0.83 -6.69
C MET A 279 24.94 -1.62 -5.46
N ASN A 280 24.33 -1.38 -4.31
CA ASN A 280 24.63 -2.13 -3.09
C ASN A 280 23.31 -2.52 -2.43
N GLY A 281 22.91 -3.78 -2.60
CA GLY A 281 21.60 -4.25 -2.18
C GLY A 281 20.44 -3.74 -3.06
N PRO A 282 19.24 -3.60 -2.53
CA PRO A 282 18.15 -2.93 -3.22
C PRO A 282 18.51 -1.46 -3.50
N TYR A 283 18.23 -0.95 -4.71
CA TYR A 283 18.61 0.43 -5.07
C TYR A 283 17.61 1.07 -6.05
N LYS A 284 17.55 2.42 -6.05
CA LYS A 284 16.73 3.18 -7.00
C LYS A 284 17.39 3.15 -8.39
N VAL A 285 16.64 2.67 -9.38
CA VAL A 285 17.10 2.54 -10.76
C VAL A 285 16.68 3.69 -11.64
N GLY A 286 15.49 4.23 -11.41
CA GLY A 286 14.93 5.26 -12.26
C GLY A 286 13.56 5.71 -11.82
N GLU A 287 12.88 6.36 -12.75
CA GLU A 287 11.49 6.81 -12.63
C GLU A 287 10.71 6.38 -13.87
N LEU A 288 9.52 5.87 -13.67
CA LEU A 288 8.58 5.49 -14.72
C LEU A 288 7.23 6.13 -14.42
N ASP A 289 6.80 7.05 -15.26
CA ASP A 289 5.49 7.70 -15.18
C ASP A 289 5.11 8.16 -13.75
N GLY A 290 6.02 8.90 -13.11
CA GLY A 290 5.85 9.41 -11.75
C GLY A 290 6.06 8.40 -10.62
N LEU A 291 6.39 7.14 -10.94
CA LEU A 291 6.76 6.11 -9.97
C LEU A 291 8.27 6.06 -9.80
N ASN A 292 8.75 6.08 -8.58
CA ASN A 292 10.13 5.75 -8.26
C ASN A 292 10.35 4.25 -8.39
N VAL A 293 11.28 3.82 -9.24
CA VAL A 293 11.56 2.41 -9.49
C VAL A 293 12.78 1.95 -8.71
N TYR A 294 12.58 0.90 -7.90
CA TYR A 294 13.61 0.23 -7.11
C TYR A 294 13.78 -1.20 -7.60
N VAL A 295 15.01 -1.69 -7.60
CA VAL A 295 15.33 -3.09 -7.89
C VAL A 295 15.72 -3.77 -6.60
N SER A 296 15.12 -4.92 -6.32
CA SER A 296 15.53 -5.82 -5.26
C SER A 296 16.07 -7.13 -5.86
N PRO A 297 17.25 -7.59 -5.43
CA PRO A 297 17.81 -8.87 -5.91
C PRO A 297 17.12 -10.09 -5.31
N LEU A 298 16.28 -9.90 -4.27
CA LEU A 298 15.65 -10.99 -3.52
C LEU A 298 14.22 -11.27 -3.96
N MET A 299 13.64 -10.41 -4.81
CA MET A 299 12.32 -10.67 -5.37
C MET A 299 12.37 -11.87 -6.34
N GLU A 300 11.28 -12.64 -6.35
CA GLU A 300 11.12 -13.71 -7.32
C GLU A 300 11.21 -13.20 -8.77
N PRO A 301 11.85 -13.96 -9.67
CA PRO A 301 12.02 -13.55 -11.04
C PRO A 301 10.70 -13.27 -11.76
N GLY A 302 10.62 -12.12 -12.42
CA GLY A 302 9.45 -11.69 -13.19
C GLY A 302 8.42 -10.92 -12.37
N GLU A 303 8.63 -10.73 -11.10
CA GLU A 303 7.65 -10.08 -10.22
C GLU A 303 7.96 -8.60 -9.97
N PHE A 304 6.91 -7.86 -9.69
CA PHE A 304 6.97 -6.47 -9.26
C PHE A 304 5.75 -6.14 -8.41
N PHE A 305 5.87 -5.16 -7.56
CA PHE A 305 4.75 -4.59 -6.82
C PHE A 305 4.79 -3.08 -6.78
N LEU A 306 3.63 -2.49 -6.58
CA LEU A 306 3.44 -1.06 -6.41
C LEU A 306 3.11 -0.74 -4.96
N GLY A 307 3.65 0.36 -4.47
CA GLY A 307 3.39 0.80 -3.12
C GLY A 307 3.18 2.30 -3.02
N LEU A 308 2.72 2.69 -1.85
CA LEU A 308 2.49 4.08 -1.49
C LEU A 308 3.27 4.42 -0.23
N ASN A 309 4.06 5.48 -0.30
CA ASN A 309 4.67 6.13 0.86
C ASN A 309 4.24 7.60 0.89
N GLY A 310 3.29 7.92 1.75
CA GLY A 310 2.77 9.27 1.95
C GLY A 310 3.42 9.97 3.15
N SER A 311 2.91 11.14 3.51
CA SER A 311 3.37 11.91 4.67
C SER A 311 2.80 11.43 5.99
N ASP A 312 1.67 10.74 5.95
CA ASP A 312 0.92 10.31 7.13
C ASP A 312 0.99 8.79 7.27
N MET A 313 0.95 8.31 8.52
CA MET A 313 0.99 6.90 8.86
C MET A 313 -0.11 6.06 8.18
N MET A 314 -1.27 6.67 7.93
CA MET A 314 -2.39 6.05 7.23
C MET A 314 -2.23 6.05 5.69
N SER A 315 -1.21 6.75 5.18
CA SER A 315 -0.93 6.86 3.75
C SER A 315 0.37 6.17 3.34
N SER A 316 0.86 5.24 4.17
CA SER A 316 2.06 4.45 3.87
C SER A 316 1.77 2.96 4.01
N ALA A 317 2.46 2.17 3.20
CA ALA A 317 2.35 0.71 3.23
C ALA A 317 2.99 0.09 4.48
N GLY A 318 3.92 0.80 5.14
CA GLY A 318 4.59 0.31 6.33
C GLY A 318 5.24 1.42 7.16
N VAL A 319 5.71 1.05 8.35
CA VAL A 319 6.40 1.96 9.28
C VAL A 319 7.71 1.32 9.71
N TYR A 320 8.80 2.03 9.52
CA TYR A 320 10.11 1.69 10.06
C TYR A 320 10.39 2.51 11.33
N ALA A 321 10.63 1.84 12.44
CA ALA A 321 10.77 2.46 13.75
C ALA A 321 12.17 2.23 14.36
N PRO A 322 13.21 2.94 13.89
CA PRO A 322 14.56 2.80 14.45
C PRO A 322 14.63 3.36 15.87
N TYR A 323 15.27 2.61 16.77
CA TYR A 323 15.55 3.05 18.15
C TYR A 323 16.95 3.59 18.30
N MET A 324 17.95 2.84 17.82
CA MET A 324 19.36 3.23 17.91
C MET A 324 20.01 3.17 16.53
N ALA A 325 20.92 4.11 16.29
CA ALA A 325 21.79 4.03 15.14
C ALA A 325 22.80 2.87 15.28
N ILE A 326 23.37 2.45 14.16
CA ILE A 326 24.44 1.44 14.16
C ILE A 326 25.65 2.02 14.89
N VAL A 327 26.07 1.39 15.98
CA VAL A 327 27.18 1.82 16.82
C VAL A 327 28.24 0.73 16.84
N PRO A 328 29.46 0.97 16.32
CA PRO A 328 30.55 0.04 16.45
C PRO A 328 31.05 0.01 17.90
N THR A 329 31.26 -1.18 18.46
CA THR A 329 31.88 -1.34 19.77
C THR A 329 33.40 -1.19 19.69
N GLN A 330 34.05 -1.08 20.85
CA GLN A 330 35.49 -1.06 20.91
C GLN A 330 36.04 -2.45 20.54
N LEU A 331 37.23 -2.45 19.98
CA LEU A 331 38.01 -3.68 19.73
C LEU A 331 38.31 -4.40 21.04
N LEU A 332 37.92 -5.67 21.10
CA LEU A 332 38.20 -6.56 22.23
C LEU A 332 39.27 -7.55 21.80
N GLY A 333 40.39 -7.60 22.55
CA GLY A 333 41.41 -8.62 22.37
C GLY A 333 40.89 -9.98 22.81
N THR A 334 41.08 -11.01 21.98
CA THR A 334 40.79 -12.39 22.34
C THR A 334 42.05 -13.03 22.92
N PRO A 335 41.94 -14.05 23.80
CA PRO A 335 43.10 -14.75 24.39
C PRO A 335 44.06 -15.35 23.36
N ASP A 336 43.58 -15.61 22.15
CA ASP A 336 44.32 -16.20 21.02
C ASP A 336 45.03 -15.16 20.13
N GLY A 337 45.12 -13.90 20.57
CA GLY A 337 45.76 -12.82 19.81
C GLY A 337 44.94 -12.21 18.70
N GLY A 338 43.68 -12.62 18.52
CA GLY A 338 42.74 -12.00 17.61
C GLY A 338 42.03 -10.78 18.22
N MET A 339 41.46 -9.90 17.37
CA MET A 339 40.61 -8.80 17.79
C MET A 339 39.19 -9.03 17.32
N THR A 340 38.23 -8.70 18.16
CA THR A 340 36.80 -8.78 17.85
C THR A 340 36.16 -7.41 18.04
N GLN A 341 35.40 -6.99 17.03
CA GLN A 341 34.57 -5.81 17.08
C GLN A 341 33.11 -6.24 16.81
N GLY A 342 32.15 -5.79 17.59
CA GLY A 342 30.73 -6.08 17.44
C GLY A 342 29.91 -4.81 17.38
#